data_43b4067f1ccf8a25b75dcb792593f63c
#
_entry.id   43b4067f1ccf8a25b75dcb792593f63c
#
_cell.length_a   1.000
_cell.length_b   1.000
_cell.length_c   1.000
_cell.angle_alpha   90.00
_cell.angle_beta   90.00
_cell.angle_gamma   90.00
#
_symmetry.space_group_name_H-M   'P 1'
#
loop_
_entity.id
_entity.type
_entity.pdbx_description
1 polymer ?
#
loop_
_entity_poly.entity_id
_entity_poly.type
_entity_poly.pdbx_seq_one_letter_code
_entity_poly.pdbx_strand_id
1 'polypeptide(L)'
;MNAVEIAGLSKRYGRTLALDDINLTIGADETFALLGPNGAGKTTLIHILCTILRPDSGTAKISGHDVVRQSLRARKNLGVIFQEPSLDARLTVRENLEFHGMVYRVPRAVRRQRITELLELVDLSDWADKLVRTLSAGMKRRVELARALIHDAKVVILDEPTVGLDAQSRSNIWTYLRQLKAARGFTLIVTTHYIEEVDEADRVCIIDHGRILALDAPSTLRAEHGREIVRVVPRDAAATAAIRARFPTAEERDGDIAIIGADSTVTETLLRDFGPQIRNLSYDRPSLESVFLALTGREIRDQPATRGMRG
;
A
#
# COMPACT_ATOMS: atom_id res chain seq x y z
N MET A 1 16.82 -4.52 15.49
CA MET A 1 15.72 -4.27 16.48
C MET A 1 14.43 -4.19 15.67
N ASN A 2 13.34 -4.81 16.13
CA ASN A 2 12.08 -4.77 15.38
C ASN A 2 11.34 -3.47 15.65
N ALA A 3 10.84 -2.81 14.58
CA ALA A 3 9.97 -1.65 14.69
C ALA A 3 8.52 -2.06 14.97
N VAL A 4 8.09 -3.19 14.38
CA VAL A 4 6.76 -3.78 14.61
C VAL A 4 6.90 -5.26 14.88
N GLU A 5 6.14 -5.75 15.84
CA GLU A 5 6.03 -7.18 16.17
C GLU A 5 4.55 -7.55 16.33
N ILE A 6 4.11 -8.56 15.62
CA ILE A 6 2.74 -9.08 15.65
C ILE A 6 2.81 -10.59 15.86
N ALA A 7 2.04 -11.11 16.82
CA ALA A 7 2.00 -12.53 17.12
C ALA A 7 0.55 -12.99 17.38
N GLY A 8 0.10 -13.95 16.57
CA GLY A 8 -1.20 -14.61 16.70
C GLY A 8 -2.40 -13.65 16.58
N LEU A 9 -2.25 -12.53 15.85
CA LEU A 9 -3.23 -11.44 15.84
C LEU A 9 -4.48 -11.83 15.04
N SER A 10 -5.64 -11.80 15.69
CA SER A 10 -6.92 -12.05 15.02
C SER A 10 -7.94 -10.98 15.34
N LYS A 11 -8.85 -10.74 14.37
CA LYS A 11 -9.95 -9.77 14.50
C LYS A 11 -11.18 -10.23 13.75
N ARG A 12 -12.33 -10.16 14.42
CA ARG A 12 -13.63 -10.54 13.86
C ARG A 12 -14.62 -9.37 13.96
N TYR A 13 -15.46 -9.24 12.95
CA TYR A 13 -16.62 -8.35 12.92
C TYR A 13 -17.88 -9.21 12.71
N GLY A 14 -18.63 -9.44 13.77
CA GLY A 14 -19.76 -10.37 13.73
C GLY A 14 -19.32 -11.78 13.26
N ARG A 15 -19.79 -12.21 12.10
CA ARG A 15 -19.41 -13.51 11.51
C ARG A 15 -18.16 -13.45 10.62
N THR A 16 -17.73 -12.26 10.21
CA THR A 16 -16.59 -12.08 9.30
C THR A 16 -15.28 -12.05 10.08
N LEU A 17 -14.36 -12.96 9.76
CA LEU A 17 -13.00 -12.97 10.27
C LEU A 17 -12.16 -12.06 9.38
N ALA A 18 -11.81 -10.87 9.87
CA ALA A 18 -11.08 -9.86 9.12
C ALA A 18 -9.56 -10.05 9.20
N LEU A 19 -9.05 -10.61 10.29
CA LEU A 19 -7.66 -11.04 10.46
C LEU A 19 -7.66 -12.41 11.15
N ASP A 20 -6.84 -13.32 10.64
CA ASP A 20 -6.78 -14.71 11.07
C ASP A 20 -5.33 -15.12 11.31
N ASP A 21 -4.94 -15.16 12.59
CA ASP A 21 -3.62 -15.60 13.07
C ASP A 21 -2.44 -14.90 12.37
N ILE A 22 -2.47 -13.57 12.29
CA ILE A 22 -1.38 -12.79 11.68
C ILE A 22 -0.14 -12.84 12.56
N ASN A 23 0.96 -13.30 11.96
CA ASN A 23 2.29 -13.32 12.54
C ASN A 23 3.24 -12.55 11.62
N LEU A 24 3.81 -11.43 12.10
CA LEU A 24 4.60 -10.51 11.27
C LEU A 24 5.62 -9.75 12.12
N THR A 25 6.84 -9.62 11.60
CA THR A 25 7.87 -8.72 12.15
C THR A 25 8.35 -7.77 11.07
N ILE A 26 8.50 -6.48 11.42
CA ILE A 26 9.04 -5.44 10.53
C ILE A 26 10.28 -4.85 11.20
N GLY A 27 11.38 -4.79 10.47
CA GLY A 27 12.65 -4.28 10.95
C GLY A 27 12.64 -2.76 11.18
N ALA A 28 13.61 -2.27 11.96
CA ALA A 28 13.84 -0.85 12.04
C ALA A 28 14.43 -0.34 10.72
N ASP A 29 14.03 0.86 10.33
CA ASP A 29 14.46 1.55 9.10
C ASP A 29 14.08 0.81 7.79
N GLU A 30 13.13 -0.09 7.86
CA GLU A 30 12.60 -0.85 6.72
C GLU A 30 11.49 -0.07 6.00
N THR A 31 11.41 -0.19 4.69
CA THR A 31 10.23 0.16 3.88
C THR A 31 9.45 -1.11 3.62
N PHE A 32 8.27 -1.20 4.22
CA PHE A 32 7.42 -2.38 4.20
C PHE A 32 6.11 -2.09 3.48
N ALA A 33 5.76 -2.89 2.49
CA ALA A 33 4.50 -2.78 1.79
C ALA A 33 3.52 -3.90 2.19
N LEU A 34 2.28 -3.51 2.48
CA LEU A 34 1.16 -4.43 2.69
C LEU A 34 0.25 -4.39 1.47
N LEU A 35 0.37 -5.40 0.62
CA LEU A 35 -0.34 -5.54 -0.65
C LEU A 35 -1.54 -6.48 -0.50
N GLY A 36 -2.69 -6.10 -1.03
CA GLY A 36 -3.87 -6.96 -1.04
C GLY A 36 -5.11 -6.24 -1.55
N PRO A 37 -6.16 -6.96 -1.94
CA PRO A 37 -7.38 -6.38 -2.47
C PRO A 37 -8.19 -5.67 -1.37
N ASN A 38 -9.25 -4.98 -1.78
CA ASN A 38 -10.23 -4.43 -0.86
C ASN A 38 -10.89 -5.55 -0.05
N GLY A 39 -10.99 -5.36 1.27
CA GLY A 39 -11.50 -6.39 2.19
C GLY A 39 -10.49 -7.46 2.63
N ALA A 40 -9.23 -7.41 2.19
CA ALA A 40 -8.19 -8.36 2.59
C ALA A 40 -7.80 -8.28 4.09
N GLY A 41 -8.15 -7.20 4.80
CA GLY A 41 -7.81 -6.99 6.20
C GLY A 41 -6.77 -5.88 6.44
N LYS A 42 -6.21 -5.25 5.39
CA LYS A 42 -5.18 -4.21 5.49
C LYS A 42 -5.54 -3.09 6.47
N THR A 43 -6.66 -2.41 6.24
CA THR A 43 -7.14 -1.30 7.10
C THR A 43 -7.43 -1.77 8.53
N THR A 44 -7.93 -3.00 8.71
CA THR A 44 -8.14 -3.57 10.06
C THR A 44 -6.81 -3.72 10.79
N LEU A 45 -5.78 -4.25 10.12
CA LEU A 45 -4.43 -4.39 10.69
C LEU A 45 -3.84 -3.03 11.05
N ILE A 46 -3.92 -2.06 10.12
CA ILE A 46 -3.46 -0.68 10.36
C ILE A 46 -4.19 -0.05 11.55
N HIS A 47 -5.51 -0.17 11.65
CA HIS A 47 -6.27 0.39 12.78
C HIS A 47 -5.85 -0.22 14.13
N ILE A 48 -5.48 -1.52 14.18
CA ILE A 48 -4.96 -2.14 15.41
C ILE A 48 -3.58 -1.57 15.72
N LEU A 49 -2.66 -1.49 14.76
CA LEU A 49 -1.33 -0.90 14.95
C LEU A 49 -1.41 0.57 15.38
N CYS A 50 -2.35 1.33 14.82
CA CYS A 50 -2.64 2.72 15.20
C CYS A 50 -3.37 2.86 16.55
N THR A 51 -3.59 1.76 17.27
CA THR A 51 -4.30 1.75 18.58
C THR A 51 -5.74 2.25 18.54
N ILE A 52 -6.37 2.28 17.37
CA ILE A 52 -7.78 2.68 17.15
C ILE A 52 -8.70 1.51 17.46
N LEU A 53 -8.28 0.30 17.04
CA LEU A 53 -9.05 -0.92 17.19
C LEU A 53 -8.31 -1.91 18.10
N ARG A 54 -9.06 -2.64 18.93
CA ARG A 54 -8.48 -3.73 19.72
C ARG A 54 -8.60 -5.06 18.98
N PRO A 55 -7.54 -5.88 18.94
CA PRO A 55 -7.63 -7.25 18.45
C PRO A 55 -8.51 -8.09 19.40
N ASP A 56 -9.02 -9.20 18.89
CA ASP A 56 -9.78 -10.16 19.70
C ASP A 56 -8.83 -11.18 20.35
N SER A 57 -7.70 -11.50 19.67
CA SER A 57 -6.62 -12.34 20.22
C SER A 57 -5.27 -11.90 19.67
N GLY A 58 -4.20 -12.44 20.27
CA GLY A 58 -2.83 -12.13 19.90
C GLY A 58 -2.33 -10.80 20.45
N THR A 59 -1.15 -10.39 20.00
CA THR A 59 -0.48 -9.15 20.44
C THR A 59 0.14 -8.41 19.27
N ALA A 60 0.22 -7.09 19.39
CA ALA A 60 0.98 -6.24 18.48
C ALA A 60 1.80 -5.21 19.27
N LYS A 61 3.02 -4.93 18.83
CA LYS A 61 3.91 -3.94 19.44
C LYS A 61 4.46 -2.99 18.39
N ILE A 62 4.58 -1.72 18.77
CA ILE A 62 5.27 -0.66 18.03
C ILE A 62 6.47 -0.20 18.85
N SER A 63 7.68 -0.30 18.30
CA SER A 63 8.92 0.05 18.99
C SER A 63 9.00 -0.57 20.41
N GLY A 64 8.62 -1.85 20.54
CA GLY A 64 8.59 -2.59 21.79
C GLY A 64 7.40 -2.30 22.71
N HIS A 65 6.51 -1.37 22.37
CA HIS A 65 5.33 -1.01 23.17
C HIS A 65 4.06 -1.69 22.66
N ASP A 66 3.40 -2.44 23.54
CA ASP A 66 2.12 -3.11 23.24
C ASP A 66 1.02 -2.07 22.89
N VAL A 67 0.36 -2.26 21.75
CA VAL A 67 -0.61 -1.32 21.20
C VAL A 67 -1.90 -1.22 22.03
N VAL A 68 -2.20 -2.23 22.87
CA VAL A 68 -3.37 -2.24 23.76
C VAL A 68 -3.00 -1.75 25.16
N ARG A 69 -1.96 -2.38 25.75
CA ARG A 69 -1.58 -2.13 27.16
C ARG A 69 -0.77 -0.86 27.34
N GLN A 70 -0.03 -0.43 26.32
CA GLN A 70 0.88 0.73 26.34
C GLN A 70 0.57 1.71 25.19
N SER A 71 -0.72 1.85 24.82
CA SER A 71 -1.17 2.57 23.63
C SER A 71 -0.61 4.00 23.51
N LEU A 72 -0.49 4.74 24.64
CA LEU A 72 0.12 6.08 24.63
C LEU A 72 1.59 6.08 24.26
N ARG A 73 2.35 5.05 24.70
CA ARG A 73 3.77 4.91 24.35
C ARG A 73 3.92 4.47 22.89
N ALA A 74 3.09 3.54 22.42
CA ALA A 74 3.06 3.13 21.03
C ALA A 74 2.77 4.33 20.11
N ARG A 75 1.73 5.14 20.40
CA ARG A 75 1.38 6.34 19.62
C ARG A 75 2.47 7.40 19.56
N LYS A 76 3.30 7.54 20.59
CA LYS A 76 4.44 8.49 20.57
C LYS A 76 5.50 8.13 19.55
N ASN A 77 5.60 6.86 19.15
CA ASN A 77 6.54 6.37 18.17
C ASN A 77 5.92 6.25 16.76
N LEU A 78 4.63 6.61 16.61
CA LEU A 78 3.85 6.33 15.42
C LEU A 78 3.38 7.62 14.74
N GLY A 79 3.76 7.83 13.49
CA GLY A 79 3.16 8.79 12.57
C GLY A 79 2.15 8.07 11.68
N VAL A 80 0.99 8.67 11.46
CA VAL A 80 -0.07 8.02 10.66
C VAL A 80 -0.64 8.99 9.65
N ILE A 81 -0.83 8.49 8.44
CA ILE A 81 -1.50 9.20 7.35
C ILE A 81 -2.58 8.24 6.82
N PHE A 82 -3.83 8.59 7.05
CA PHE A 82 -4.98 7.83 6.57
C PHE A 82 -5.33 8.18 5.13
N GLN A 83 -6.17 7.38 4.51
CA GLN A 83 -6.67 7.60 3.16
C GLN A 83 -7.39 8.96 3.03
N GLU A 84 -8.24 9.30 4.00
CA GLU A 84 -8.90 10.61 4.04
C GLU A 84 -8.00 11.66 4.70
N PRO A 85 -7.88 12.87 4.09
CA PRO A 85 -7.11 13.96 4.66
C PRO A 85 -7.65 14.38 6.03
N SER A 86 -6.77 14.49 7.02
CA SER A 86 -7.10 14.84 8.41
C SER A 86 -6.53 16.19 8.86
N LEU A 87 -6.34 17.12 7.91
CA LEU A 87 -5.91 18.50 8.15
C LEU A 87 -7.11 19.39 8.44
N ASP A 88 -6.99 20.35 9.38
CA ASP A 88 -8.01 21.39 9.53
C ASP A 88 -7.87 22.42 8.40
N ALA A 89 -8.89 22.48 7.55
CA ALA A 89 -8.92 23.34 6.38
C ALA A 89 -8.96 24.84 6.71
N ARG A 90 -9.33 25.20 7.95
CA ARG A 90 -9.43 26.59 8.46
C ARG A 90 -8.12 27.11 9.01
N LEU A 91 -7.17 26.23 9.28
CA LEU A 91 -5.84 26.57 9.75
C LEU A 91 -4.85 26.69 8.59
N THR A 92 -3.79 27.45 8.79
CA THR A 92 -2.63 27.48 7.89
C THR A 92 -1.86 26.15 7.94
N VAL A 93 -0.97 25.92 6.99
CA VAL A 93 -0.07 24.77 6.99
C VAL A 93 0.74 24.76 8.29
N ARG A 94 1.35 25.87 8.67
CA ARG A 94 2.13 26.03 9.91
C ARG A 94 1.31 25.72 11.15
N GLU A 95 0.11 26.26 11.25
CA GLU A 95 -0.78 26.04 12.42
C GLU A 95 -1.20 24.58 12.56
N ASN A 96 -1.46 23.85 11.46
CA ASN A 96 -1.72 22.41 11.49
C ASN A 96 -0.55 21.62 12.08
N LEU A 97 0.69 21.96 11.66
CA LEU A 97 1.92 21.33 12.18
C LEU A 97 2.18 21.72 13.64
N GLU A 98 2.00 23.00 13.99
CA GLU A 98 2.14 23.47 15.36
C GLU A 98 1.16 22.78 16.31
N PHE A 99 -0.12 22.70 15.91
CA PHE A 99 -1.15 22.02 16.70
C PHE A 99 -0.78 20.56 16.98
N HIS A 100 -0.38 19.82 15.93
CA HIS A 100 0.01 18.43 16.09
C HIS A 100 1.24 18.28 16.99
N GLY A 101 2.26 19.12 16.82
CA GLY A 101 3.42 19.12 17.70
C GLY A 101 3.10 19.47 19.15
N MET A 102 2.10 20.33 19.42
CA MET A 102 1.61 20.60 20.78
C MET A 102 0.92 19.37 21.40
N VAL A 103 0.08 18.68 20.64
CA VAL A 103 -0.59 17.44 21.10
C VAL A 103 0.44 16.40 21.57
N TYR A 104 1.55 16.26 20.83
CA TYR A 104 2.66 15.37 21.20
C TYR A 104 3.66 15.96 22.18
N ARG A 105 3.39 17.16 22.74
CA ARG A 105 4.23 17.87 23.72
C ARG A 105 5.65 18.14 23.23
N VAL A 106 5.83 18.38 21.92
CA VAL A 106 7.11 18.79 21.37
C VAL A 106 7.45 20.21 21.88
N PRO A 107 8.63 20.43 22.49
CA PRO A 107 9.01 21.76 22.99
C PRO A 107 8.95 22.83 21.90
N ARG A 108 8.53 24.05 22.23
CA ARG A 108 8.26 25.13 21.27
C ARG A 108 9.44 25.40 20.31
N ALA A 109 10.66 25.48 20.86
CA ALA A 109 11.85 25.74 20.05
C ALA A 109 12.10 24.61 19.03
N VAL A 110 12.07 23.35 19.49
CA VAL A 110 12.24 22.16 18.66
C VAL A 110 11.13 22.07 17.60
N ARG A 111 9.89 22.35 17.99
CA ARG A 111 8.74 22.32 17.08
C ARG A 111 8.87 23.32 15.95
N ARG A 112 9.27 24.59 16.25
CA ARG A 112 9.50 25.61 15.23
C ARG A 112 10.58 25.21 14.24
N GLN A 113 11.72 24.73 14.75
CA GLN A 113 12.81 24.24 13.92
C GLN A 113 12.34 23.09 13.00
N ARG A 114 11.69 22.06 13.57
CA ARG A 114 11.21 20.92 12.80
C ARG A 114 10.17 21.28 11.75
N ILE A 115 9.29 22.25 12.03
CA ILE A 115 8.32 22.74 11.05
C ILE A 115 9.05 23.32 9.84
N THR A 116 10.05 24.17 10.05
CA THR A 116 10.83 24.75 8.97
C THR A 116 11.52 23.67 8.14
N GLU A 117 12.26 22.78 8.78
CA GLU A 117 12.98 21.67 8.11
C GLU A 117 12.04 20.74 7.34
N LEU A 118 10.90 20.36 7.94
CA LEU A 118 9.97 19.45 7.30
C LEU A 118 9.24 20.09 6.11
N LEU A 119 8.89 21.38 6.20
CA LEU A 119 8.28 22.12 5.09
C LEU A 119 9.25 22.29 3.92
N GLU A 120 10.55 22.49 4.21
CA GLU A 120 11.59 22.52 3.19
C GLU A 120 11.72 21.17 2.49
N LEU A 121 11.79 20.07 3.25
CA LEU A 121 11.89 18.70 2.70
C LEU A 121 10.69 18.29 1.81
N VAL A 122 9.50 18.85 2.05
CA VAL A 122 8.30 18.57 1.24
C VAL A 122 7.98 19.70 0.25
N ASP A 123 8.88 20.65 0.06
CA ASP A 123 8.76 21.77 -0.90
C ASP A 123 7.46 22.58 -0.67
N LEU A 124 7.23 23.01 0.58
CA LEU A 124 6.06 23.78 0.99
C LEU A 124 6.43 25.00 1.89
N SER A 125 7.69 25.44 1.88
CA SER A 125 8.15 26.60 2.69
C SER A 125 7.34 27.87 2.40
N ASP A 126 7.10 28.19 1.13
CA ASP A 126 6.33 29.36 0.69
C ASP A 126 4.84 29.27 0.97
N TRP A 127 4.36 28.08 1.32
CA TRP A 127 2.97 27.79 1.64
C TRP A 127 2.68 27.71 3.15
N ALA A 128 3.69 27.91 3.97
CA ALA A 128 3.61 27.75 5.43
C ALA A 128 2.45 28.53 6.05
N ASP A 129 2.24 29.76 5.62
CA ASP A 129 1.24 30.69 6.17
C ASP A 129 -0.04 30.78 5.31
N LYS A 130 -0.22 29.85 4.34
CA LYS A 130 -1.44 29.71 3.54
C LYS A 130 -2.42 28.76 4.19
N LEU A 131 -3.72 29.03 4.03
CA LEU A 131 -4.78 28.17 4.56
C LEU A 131 -4.80 26.82 3.81
N VAL A 132 -4.94 25.72 4.55
CA VAL A 132 -4.96 24.36 3.99
C VAL A 132 -6.07 24.18 2.93
N ARG A 133 -7.20 24.88 3.05
CA ARG A 133 -8.29 24.82 2.05
C ARG A 133 -7.87 25.28 0.65
N THR A 134 -6.82 26.08 0.53
CA THR A 134 -6.32 26.61 -0.76
C THR A 134 -5.33 25.69 -1.46
N LEU A 135 -4.92 24.60 -0.80
CA LEU A 135 -3.92 23.65 -1.31
C LEU A 135 -4.57 22.60 -2.24
N SER A 136 -3.80 22.16 -3.24
CA SER A 136 -4.16 20.99 -4.04
C SER A 136 -4.16 19.71 -3.20
N ALA A 137 -4.74 18.63 -3.71
CA ALA A 137 -4.74 17.33 -3.02
C ALA A 137 -3.31 16.83 -2.76
N GLY A 138 -2.40 16.92 -3.74
CA GLY A 138 -1.00 16.55 -3.58
C GLY A 138 -0.27 17.41 -2.56
N MET A 139 -0.52 18.72 -2.50
CA MET A 139 0.05 19.60 -1.48
C MET A 139 -0.46 19.25 -0.08
N LYS A 140 -1.76 18.95 0.07
CA LYS A 140 -2.33 18.49 1.35
C LYS A 140 -1.64 17.21 1.81
N ARG A 141 -1.38 16.27 0.90
CA ARG A 141 -0.69 15.01 1.22
C ARG A 141 0.74 15.26 1.70
N ARG A 142 1.46 16.20 1.09
CA ARG A 142 2.80 16.62 1.54
C ARG A 142 2.78 17.23 2.95
N VAL A 143 1.77 18.05 3.28
CA VAL A 143 1.58 18.56 4.65
C VAL A 143 1.34 17.44 5.66
N GLU A 144 0.57 16.41 5.30
CA GLU A 144 0.33 15.25 6.16
C GLU A 144 1.60 14.43 6.40
N LEU A 145 2.47 14.29 5.38
CA LEU A 145 3.80 13.68 5.54
C LEU A 145 4.64 14.44 6.56
N ALA A 146 4.75 15.76 6.42
CA ALA A 146 5.46 16.60 7.38
C ALA A 146 4.86 16.51 8.79
N ARG A 147 3.51 16.53 8.89
CA ARG A 147 2.80 16.42 10.16
C ARG A 147 3.08 15.11 10.89
N ALA A 148 3.13 13.99 10.18
CA ALA A 148 3.37 12.67 10.76
C ALA A 148 4.77 12.55 11.41
N LEU A 149 5.72 13.39 11.00
CA LEU A 149 7.12 13.37 11.48
C LEU A 149 7.44 14.47 12.51
N ILE A 150 6.52 15.39 12.81
CA ILE A 150 6.79 16.52 13.69
C ILE A 150 7.23 16.11 15.11
N HIS A 151 6.74 14.96 15.60
CA HIS A 151 7.04 14.43 16.93
C HIS A 151 8.14 13.35 16.94
N ASP A 152 8.90 13.22 15.84
CA ASP A 152 10.00 12.25 15.69
C ASP A 152 9.55 10.80 15.74
N ALA A 153 8.47 10.49 15.00
CA ALA A 153 7.93 9.15 14.89
C ALA A 153 9.00 8.18 14.34
N LYS A 154 9.10 7.00 14.95
CA LYS A 154 10.02 5.93 14.55
C LYS A 154 9.40 4.98 13.53
N VAL A 155 8.08 4.93 13.48
CA VAL A 155 7.29 4.16 12.52
C VAL A 155 6.28 5.10 11.87
N VAL A 156 6.24 5.15 10.57
CA VAL A 156 5.26 5.93 9.79
C VAL A 156 4.39 4.95 9.01
N ILE A 157 3.09 5.04 9.21
CA ILE A 157 2.10 4.22 8.51
C ILE A 157 1.32 5.11 7.54
N LEU A 158 1.26 4.67 6.28
CA LEU A 158 0.47 5.29 5.23
C LEU A 158 -0.60 4.31 4.74
N ASP A 159 -1.86 4.66 4.96
CA ASP A 159 -2.98 3.86 4.46
C ASP A 159 -3.42 4.41 3.11
N GLU A 160 -3.08 3.69 2.03
CA GLU A 160 -3.36 4.01 0.64
C GLU A 160 -3.00 5.47 0.26
N PRO A 161 -1.72 5.88 0.39
CA PRO A 161 -1.31 7.29 0.38
C PRO A 161 -1.56 8.04 -0.93
N THR A 162 -1.74 7.34 -2.02
CA THR A 162 -1.76 7.92 -3.38
C THR A 162 -3.11 7.74 -4.08
N VAL A 163 -4.09 7.16 -3.40
CA VAL A 163 -5.44 7.02 -3.94
C VAL A 163 -6.03 8.39 -4.27
N GLY A 164 -6.60 8.51 -5.48
CA GLY A 164 -7.19 9.77 -5.96
C GLY A 164 -6.19 10.81 -6.47
N LEU A 165 -4.89 10.49 -6.53
CA LEU A 165 -3.86 11.34 -7.12
C LEU A 165 -3.58 10.93 -8.57
N ASP A 166 -3.23 11.91 -9.40
CA ASP A 166 -2.69 11.66 -10.74
C ASP A 166 -1.29 11.02 -10.68
N ALA A 167 -0.83 10.42 -11.80
CA ALA A 167 0.43 9.69 -11.85
C ALA A 167 1.64 10.54 -11.45
N GLN A 168 1.68 11.82 -11.84
CA GLN A 168 2.77 12.73 -11.49
C GLN A 168 2.79 13.04 -9.99
N SER A 169 1.63 13.33 -9.40
CA SER A 169 1.48 13.58 -7.96
C SER A 169 1.86 12.34 -7.15
N ARG A 170 1.50 11.14 -7.63
CA ARG A 170 1.86 9.86 -7.01
C ARG A 170 3.39 9.68 -6.96
N SER A 171 4.08 9.84 -8.11
CA SER A 171 5.54 9.75 -8.19
C SER A 171 6.23 10.76 -7.26
N ASN A 172 5.70 11.98 -7.19
CA ASN A 172 6.24 13.02 -6.30
C ASN A 172 6.12 12.64 -4.82
N ILE A 173 5.00 12.02 -4.39
CA ILE A 173 4.84 11.56 -2.99
C ILE A 173 5.93 10.56 -2.61
N TRP A 174 6.25 9.60 -3.47
CA TRP A 174 7.33 8.63 -3.22
C TRP A 174 8.70 9.30 -3.16
N THR A 175 8.94 10.32 -3.97
CA THR A 175 10.16 11.12 -3.91
C THR A 175 10.30 11.84 -2.56
N TYR A 176 9.24 12.49 -2.06
CA TYR A 176 9.27 13.12 -0.74
C TYR A 176 9.41 12.10 0.40
N LEU A 177 8.79 10.92 0.30
CA LEU A 177 8.96 9.85 1.29
C LEU A 177 10.41 9.38 1.38
N ARG A 178 11.10 9.19 0.24
CA ARG A 178 12.53 8.84 0.22
C ARG A 178 13.39 9.94 0.86
N GLN A 179 13.15 11.19 0.52
CA GLN A 179 13.88 12.33 1.11
C GLN A 179 13.67 12.41 2.62
N LEU A 180 12.45 12.32 3.09
CA LEU A 180 12.10 12.34 4.51
C LEU A 180 12.72 11.15 5.25
N LYS A 181 12.67 9.95 4.66
CA LYS A 181 13.27 8.75 5.26
C LYS A 181 14.80 8.88 5.36
N ALA A 182 15.46 9.36 4.30
CA ALA A 182 16.91 9.61 4.31
C ALA A 182 17.32 10.67 5.37
N ALA A 183 16.50 11.71 5.57
CA ALA A 183 16.80 12.79 6.51
C ALA A 183 16.50 12.45 7.97
N ARG A 184 15.53 11.55 8.25
CA ARG A 184 14.98 11.32 9.61
C ARG A 184 15.16 9.90 10.13
N GLY A 185 15.37 8.89 9.28
CA GLY A 185 15.53 7.49 9.66
C GLY A 185 14.28 6.95 10.39
N PHE A 186 13.31 6.42 9.66
CA PHE A 186 12.10 5.81 10.22
C PHE A 186 11.70 4.57 9.43
N THR A 187 11.01 3.65 10.07
CA THR A 187 10.38 2.52 9.41
C THR A 187 9.11 3.00 8.71
N LEU A 188 8.98 2.68 7.43
CA LEU A 188 7.82 3.05 6.61
C LEU A 188 6.95 1.82 6.36
N ILE A 189 5.67 1.90 6.68
CA ILE A 189 4.67 0.88 6.37
C ILE A 189 3.64 1.51 5.43
N VAL A 190 3.46 0.95 4.25
CA VAL A 190 2.51 1.44 3.26
C VAL A 190 1.51 0.35 2.93
N THR A 191 0.23 0.66 3.01
CA THR A 191 -0.80 -0.17 2.38
C THR A 191 -1.06 0.36 0.98
N THR A 192 -1.15 -0.53 0.04
CA THR A 192 -1.48 -0.17 -1.33
C THR A 192 -2.15 -1.33 -2.07
N HIS A 193 -2.86 -1.02 -3.12
CA HIS A 193 -3.30 -1.94 -4.15
C HIS A 193 -2.60 -1.65 -5.50
N TYR A 194 -1.74 -0.62 -5.55
CA TYR A 194 -0.92 -0.30 -6.73
C TYR A 194 0.41 -1.04 -6.67
N ILE A 195 0.61 -1.95 -7.62
CA ILE A 195 1.80 -2.81 -7.66
C ILE A 195 3.08 -2.01 -7.90
N GLU A 196 2.99 -0.95 -8.69
CA GLU A 196 4.13 -0.06 -9.01
C GLU A 196 4.74 0.58 -7.76
N GLU A 197 3.93 0.78 -6.71
CA GLU A 197 4.38 1.34 -5.44
C GLU A 197 5.16 0.35 -4.58
N VAL A 198 4.94 -0.92 -4.81
CA VAL A 198 5.50 -2.00 -4.00
C VAL A 198 6.96 -2.31 -4.37
N ASP A 199 7.37 -1.98 -5.61
CA ASP A 199 8.76 -2.17 -6.06
C ASP A 199 9.77 -1.31 -5.29
N GLU A 200 9.31 -0.26 -4.61
CA GLU A 200 10.12 0.60 -3.74
C GLU A 200 10.32 0.01 -2.32
N ALA A 201 9.65 -1.09 -1.98
CA ALA A 201 9.71 -1.68 -0.65
C ALA A 201 10.87 -2.66 -0.50
N ASP A 202 11.46 -2.70 0.71
CA ASP A 202 12.46 -3.71 1.08
C ASP A 202 11.80 -5.10 1.18
N ARG A 203 10.58 -5.17 1.75
CA ARG A 203 9.76 -6.38 1.79
C ARG A 203 8.29 -6.08 1.54
N VAL A 204 7.63 -7.07 0.96
CA VAL A 204 6.21 -7.04 0.63
C VAL A 204 5.51 -8.19 1.35
N CYS A 205 4.41 -7.85 2.02
CA CYS A 205 3.47 -8.81 2.58
C CYS A 205 2.22 -8.85 1.70
N ILE A 206 1.95 -9.98 1.10
CA ILE A 206 0.70 -10.21 0.37
C ILE A 206 -0.32 -10.78 1.34
N ILE A 207 -1.42 -10.05 1.53
CA ILE A 207 -2.51 -10.46 2.41
C ILE A 207 -3.81 -10.63 1.62
N ASP A 208 -4.54 -11.71 1.89
CA ASP A 208 -5.89 -11.92 1.38
C ASP A 208 -6.74 -12.67 2.40
N HIS A 209 -8.04 -12.34 2.46
CA HIS A 209 -8.99 -12.94 3.42
C HIS A 209 -8.48 -12.99 4.87
N GLY A 210 -7.76 -11.95 5.29
CA GLY A 210 -7.21 -11.83 6.64
C GLY A 210 -6.00 -12.72 6.94
N ARG A 211 -5.38 -13.35 5.95
CA ARG A 211 -4.20 -14.22 6.09
C ARG A 211 -3.04 -13.72 5.25
N ILE A 212 -1.83 -13.88 5.76
CA ILE A 212 -0.60 -13.64 4.99
C ILE A 212 -0.41 -14.81 4.04
N LEU A 213 -0.33 -14.52 2.74
CA LEU A 213 -0.09 -15.52 1.69
C LEU A 213 1.39 -15.63 1.36
N ALA A 214 2.11 -14.51 1.33
CA ALA A 214 3.54 -14.46 1.07
C ALA A 214 4.16 -13.22 1.72
N LEU A 215 5.44 -13.31 2.09
CA LEU A 215 6.19 -12.24 2.74
C LEU A 215 7.67 -12.39 2.40
N ASP A 216 8.18 -11.54 1.51
CA ASP A 216 9.61 -11.48 1.16
C ASP A 216 9.94 -10.18 0.40
N ALA A 217 11.20 -10.04 -0.02
CA ALA A 217 11.60 -8.99 -0.95
C ALA A 217 10.85 -9.11 -2.30
N PRO A 218 10.53 -7.99 -2.98
CA PRO A 218 9.84 -8.02 -4.28
C PRO A 218 10.51 -8.95 -5.30
N SER A 219 11.84 -8.97 -5.34
CA SER A 219 12.62 -9.82 -6.23
C SER A 219 12.47 -11.32 -5.95
N THR A 220 12.49 -11.71 -4.67
CA THR A 220 12.28 -13.09 -4.23
C THR A 220 10.88 -13.57 -4.58
N LEU A 221 9.86 -12.76 -4.25
CA LEU A 221 8.47 -13.09 -4.58
C LEU A 221 8.26 -13.29 -6.08
N ARG A 222 8.89 -12.44 -6.93
CA ARG A 222 8.84 -12.62 -8.39
C ARG A 222 9.53 -13.89 -8.85
N ALA A 223 10.67 -14.25 -8.24
CA ALA A 223 11.40 -15.45 -8.60
C ALA A 223 10.67 -16.75 -8.21
N GLU A 224 10.05 -16.77 -7.02
CA GLU A 224 9.40 -17.98 -6.49
C GLU A 224 7.97 -18.18 -7.01
N HIS A 225 7.19 -17.11 -7.12
CA HIS A 225 5.76 -17.17 -7.41
C HIS A 225 5.39 -16.49 -8.72
N GLY A 226 6.25 -15.63 -9.28
CA GLY A 226 5.99 -14.93 -10.52
C GLY A 226 5.84 -15.90 -11.68
N ARG A 227 4.86 -15.64 -12.55
CA ARG A 227 4.63 -16.40 -13.77
C ARG A 227 4.71 -15.46 -14.96
N GLU A 228 5.28 -15.97 -16.02
CA GLU A 228 5.18 -15.32 -17.33
C GLU A 228 3.74 -15.40 -17.80
N ILE A 229 3.23 -14.29 -18.34
CA ILE A 229 1.86 -14.21 -18.84
C ILE A 229 1.89 -13.76 -20.29
N VAL A 230 1.30 -14.55 -21.17
CA VAL A 230 1.00 -14.12 -22.53
C VAL A 230 -0.45 -13.65 -22.60
N ARG A 231 -0.65 -12.35 -22.89
CA ARG A 231 -1.98 -11.78 -23.11
C ARG A 231 -2.25 -11.68 -24.61
N VAL A 232 -3.41 -12.16 -25.01
CA VAL A 232 -3.85 -12.17 -26.41
C VAL A 232 -5.18 -11.45 -26.51
N VAL A 233 -5.27 -10.48 -27.41
CA VAL A 233 -6.52 -9.82 -27.79
C VAL A 233 -7.02 -10.47 -29.08
N PRO A 234 -8.03 -11.36 -29.04
CA PRO A 234 -8.58 -11.98 -30.24
C PRO A 234 -9.32 -10.96 -31.12
N ARG A 235 -9.45 -11.22 -32.39
CA ARG A 235 -10.21 -10.33 -33.30
C ARG A 235 -11.71 -10.48 -33.15
N ASP A 236 -12.17 -11.67 -32.81
CA ASP A 236 -13.60 -11.99 -32.70
C ASP A 236 -13.83 -13.19 -31.78
N ALA A 237 -15.08 -13.53 -31.54
CA ALA A 237 -15.49 -14.65 -30.69
C ALA A 237 -15.05 -16.02 -31.21
N ALA A 238 -14.92 -16.17 -32.54
CA ALA A 238 -14.46 -17.42 -33.14
C ALA A 238 -12.97 -17.65 -32.84
N ALA A 239 -12.15 -16.58 -32.93
CA ALA A 239 -10.75 -16.58 -32.52
C ALA A 239 -10.58 -16.88 -31.02
N THR A 240 -11.43 -16.28 -30.17
CA THR A 240 -11.47 -16.57 -28.72
C THR A 240 -11.69 -18.06 -28.47
N ALA A 241 -12.72 -18.63 -29.10
CA ALA A 241 -13.04 -20.05 -28.94
C ALA A 241 -11.90 -20.97 -29.43
N ALA A 242 -11.29 -20.65 -30.56
CA ALA A 242 -10.21 -21.44 -31.13
C ALA A 242 -8.94 -21.40 -30.25
N ILE A 243 -8.56 -20.22 -29.73
CA ILE A 243 -7.40 -20.07 -28.84
C ILE A 243 -7.66 -20.83 -27.52
N ARG A 244 -8.84 -20.69 -26.92
CA ARG A 244 -9.20 -21.43 -25.69
C ARG A 244 -9.23 -22.94 -25.88
N ALA A 245 -9.68 -23.43 -27.01
CA ALA A 245 -9.65 -24.85 -27.32
C ALA A 245 -8.21 -25.39 -27.36
N ARG A 246 -7.25 -24.58 -27.82
CA ARG A 246 -5.83 -24.94 -27.88
C ARG A 246 -5.12 -24.80 -26.56
N PHE A 247 -5.55 -23.80 -25.72
CA PHE A 247 -5.00 -23.51 -24.40
C PHE A 247 -6.10 -23.56 -23.34
N PRO A 248 -6.50 -24.75 -22.86
CA PRO A 248 -7.64 -24.94 -21.95
C PRO A 248 -7.48 -24.25 -20.58
N THR A 249 -6.23 -24.00 -20.16
CA THR A 249 -5.90 -23.30 -18.91
C THR A 249 -5.91 -21.78 -19.06
N ALA A 250 -6.16 -21.26 -20.26
CA ALA A 250 -6.21 -19.83 -20.52
C ALA A 250 -7.45 -19.21 -19.89
N GLU A 251 -7.27 -18.09 -19.23
CA GLU A 251 -8.35 -17.32 -18.61
C GLU A 251 -8.84 -16.24 -19.59
N GLU A 252 -10.16 -16.15 -19.77
CA GLU A 252 -10.77 -15.07 -20.56
C GLU A 252 -11.24 -13.95 -19.63
N ARG A 253 -10.85 -12.71 -19.94
CA ARG A 253 -11.19 -11.53 -19.16
C ARG A 253 -11.41 -10.33 -20.08
N ASP A 254 -12.56 -9.69 -19.96
CA ASP A 254 -12.92 -8.47 -20.72
C ASP A 254 -12.67 -8.57 -22.24
N GLY A 255 -12.75 -9.79 -22.79
CA GLY A 255 -12.48 -10.09 -24.19
C GLY A 255 -11.00 -10.41 -24.52
N ASP A 256 -10.10 -10.33 -23.54
CA ASP A 256 -8.71 -10.75 -23.65
C ASP A 256 -8.52 -12.17 -23.11
N ILE A 257 -7.52 -12.86 -23.59
CA ILE A 257 -7.11 -14.20 -23.13
C ILE A 257 -5.74 -14.09 -22.45
N ALA A 258 -5.64 -14.51 -21.18
CA ALA A 258 -4.38 -14.60 -20.45
C ALA A 258 -3.95 -16.07 -20.32
N ILE A 259 -2.74 -16.38 -20.80
CA ILE A 259 -2.10 -17.71 -20.66
C ILE A 259 -1.00 -17.56 -19.61
N ILE A 260 -1.22 -18.14 -18.43
CA ILE A 260 -0.33 -18.03 -17.27
C ILE A 260 0.69 -19.17 -17.30
N GLY A 261 1.97 -18.87 -17.02
CA GLY A 261 3.07 -19.84 -17.07
C GLY A 261 3.48 -20.17 -18.50
N ALA A 262 3.20 -19.26 -19.42
CA ALA A 262 3.56 -19.39 -20.81
C ALA A 262 5.07 -19.15 -21.00
N ASP A 263 5.74 -20.06 -21.70
CA ASP A 263 7.11 -19.87 -22.18
C ASP A 263 7.14 -19.27 -23.60
N SER A 264 8.34 -19.08 -24.14
CA SER A 264 8.52 -18.56 -25.49
C SER A 264 7.84 -19.42 -26.58
N THR A 265 7.68 -20.72 -26.32
CA THR A 265 7.06 -21.66 -27.28
C THR A 265 5.55 -21.40 -27.41
N VAL A 266 4.90 -20.93 -26.37
CA VAL A 266 3.49 -20.53 -26.40
C VAL A 266 3.31 -19.31 -27.30
N THR A 267 4.19 -18.31 -27.17
CA THR A 267 4.17 -17.11 -28.02
C THR A 267 4.37 -17.46 -29.48
N GLU A 268 5.35 -18.30 -29.79
CA GLU A 268 5.60 -18.79 -31.15
C GLU A 268 4.39 -19.55 -31.72
N THR A 269 3.79 -20.43 -30.93
CA THR A 269 2.60 -21.20 -31.30
C THR A 269 1.41 -20.28 -31.60
N LEU A 270 1.18 -19.28 -30.73
CA LEU A 270 0.11 -18.30 -30.93
C LEU A 270 0.29 -17.51 -32.24
N LEU A 271 1.49 -17.03 -32.50
CA LEU A 271 1.78 -16.27 -33.71
C LEU A 271 1.68 -17.13 -34.98
N ARG A 272 2.18 -18.36 -34.93
CA ARG A 272 2.15 -19.27 -36.05
C ARG A 272 0.74 -19.76 -36.40
N ASP A 273 -0.02 -20.19 -35.38
CA ASP A 273 -1.30 -20.89 -35.58
C ASP A 273 -2.49 -19.90 -35.61
N PHE A 274 -2.37 -18.76 -34.93
CA PHE A 274 -3.47 -17.80 -34.74
C PHE A 274 -3.12 -16.35 -35.12
N GLY A 275 -1.93 -16.07 -35.65
CA GLY A 275 -1.48 -14.71 -35.97
C GLY A 275 -2.52 -13.83 -36.68
N PRO A 276 -3.19 -14.31 -37.78
CA PRO A 276 -4.23 -13.54 -38.47
C PRO A 276 -5.50 -13.28 -37.59
N GLN A 277 -5.71 -14.07 -36.56
CA GLN A 277 -6.87 -14.00 -35.65
C GLN A 277 -6.59 -13.17 -34.38
N ILE A 278 -5.37 -12.67 -34.21
CA ILE A 278 -4.93 -11.87 -33.06
C ILE A 278 -4.89 -10.39 -33.45
N ARG A 279 -5.42 -9.50 -32.60
CA ARG A 279 -5.28 -8.04 -32.74
C ARG A 279 -4.02 -7.55 -32.05
N ASN A 280 -3.76 -8.07 -30.85
CA ASN A 280 -2.59 -7.71 -30.05
C ASN A 280 -2.11 -8.94 -29.27
N LEU A 281 -0.80 -9.01 -29.07
CA LEU A 281 -0.15 -10.00 -28.22
C LEU A 281 0.89 -9.27 -27.38
N SER A 282 0.82 -9.43 -26.05
CA SER A 282 1.86 -8.96 -25.14
C SER A 282 2.41 -10.12 -24.33
N TYR A 283 3.70 -10.00 -24.00
CA TYR A 283 4.41 -10.94 -23.15
C TYR A 283 4.87 -10.20 -21.90
N ASP A 284 4.29 -10.57 -20.78
CA ASP A 284 4.58 -9.95 -19.49
C ASP A 284 5.54 -10.85 -18.70
N ARG A 285 6.69 -10.30 -18.34
CA ARG A 285 7.66 -10.98 -17.46
C ARG A 285 7.08 -11.15 -16.06
N PRO A 286 7.65 -12.08 -15.24
CA PRO A 286 7.25 -12.23 -13.85
C PRO A 286 7.19 -10.89 -13.11
N SER A 287 6.01 -10.51 -12.67
CA SER A 287 5.71 -9.26 -11.95
C SER A 287 5.02 -9.57 -10.63
N LEU A 288 4.94 -8.60 -9.73
CA LEU A 288 4.16 -8.78 -8.49
C LEU A 288 2.66 -8.95 -8.78
N GLU A 289 2.17 -8.46 -9.92
CA GLU A 289 0.81 -8.74 -10.39
C GLU A 289 0.64 -10.24 -10.66
N SER A 290 1.58 -10.85 -11.40
CA SER A 290 1.57 -12.28 -11.67
C SER A 290 1.73 -13.13 -10.41
N VAL A 291 2.53 -12.66 -9.43
CA VAL A 291 2.65 -13.27 -8.10
C VAL A 291 1.29 -13.27 -7.40
N PHE A 292 0.65 -12.10 -7.33
CA PHE A 292 -0.66 -11.98 -6.69
C PHE A 292 -1.71 -12.87 -7.37
N LEU A 293 -1.76 -12.87 -8.69
CA LEU A 293 -2.64 -13.73 -9.47
C LEU A 293 -2.38 -15.21 -9.21
N ALA A 294 -1.11 -15.64 -9.16
CA ALA A 294 -0.75 -17.01 -8.88
C ALA A 294 -1.15 -17.48 -7.48
N LEU A 295 -1.04 -16.59 -6.47
CA LEU A 295 -1.36 -16.89 -5.08
C LEU A 295 -2.87 -16.85 -4.77
N THR A 296 -3.63 -15.99 -5.45
CA THR A 296 -5.05 -15.73 -5.13
C THR A 296 -6.04 -16.23 -6.18
N GLY A 297 -5.57 -16.55 -7.39
CA GLY A 297 -6.39 -16.89 -8.54
C GLY A 297 -7.18 -15.71 -9.13
N ARG A 298 -6.87 -14.46 -8.70
CA ARG A 298 -7.55 -13.23 -9.18
C ARG A 298 -6.58 -12.06 -9.25
N GLU A 299 -6.85 -11.10 -10.15
CA GLU A 299 -6.07 -9.85 -10.24
C GLU A 299 -6.41 -8.90 -9.09
N ILE A 300 -5.46 -8.03 -8.74
CA ILE A 300 -5.71 -6.88 -7.90
C ILE A 300 -6.47 -5.86 -8.75
N ARG A 301 -7.79 -5.74 -8.55
CA ARG A 301 -8.61 -4.73 -9.24
C ARG A 301 -9.22 -3.76 -8.25
N ASP A 302 -9.34 -2.51 -8.67
CA ASP A 302 -10.24 -1.51 -8.09
C ASP A 302 -11.70 -1.91 -8.35
N GLN A 303 -12.25 -2.80 -7.54
CA GLN A 303 -13.72 -2.85 -7.46
C GLN A 303 -14.17 -1.69 -6.57
N PRO A 304 -14.97 -0.75 -7.11
CA PRO A 304 -15.58 0.28 -6.28
C PRO A 304 -16.35 -0.42 -5.17
N ALA A 305 -16.11 -0.01 -3.92
CA ALA A 305 -16.83 -0.52 -2.77
C ALA A 305 -18.33 -0.47 -3.08
N THR A 306 -18.99 -1.62 -3.19
CA THR A 306 -20.43 -1.72 -3.25
C THR A 306 -20.95 -1.05 -1.98
N ARG A 307 -21.52 0.16 -2.15
CA ARG A 307 -22.26 0.83 -1.09
C ARG A 307 -23.33 -0.15 -0.62
N GLY A 308 -23.07 -0.76 0.54
CA GLY A 308 -24.08 -1.56 1.22
C GLY A 308 -25.31 -0.68 1.41
N MET A 309 -26.39 -1.02 0.73
CA MET A 309 -27.72 -0.50 1.01
C MET A 309 -27.98 -0.69 2.50
N ARG A 310 -27.99 0.41 3.22
CA ARG A 310 -28.64 0.46 4.54
C ARG A 310 -30.15 0.41 4.26
N GLY A 311 -30.78 -0.72 4.51
CA GLY A 311 -32.19 -0.83 4.83
C GLY A 311 -32.37 -0.72 6.35
#